data_171626e64fa3a6cbc42d4895db2e0327
#
_entry.id   171626e64fa3a6cbc42d4895db2e0327
#
_cell.length_a   1.000
_cell.length_b   1.000
_cell.length_c   1.000
_cell.angle_alpha   90.00
_cell.angle_beta   90.00
_cell.angle_gamma   90.00
#
_symmetry.space_group_name_H-M   'P 1'
#
loop_
_entity.id
_entity.type
_entity.pdbx_description
1 polymer ?
#
loop_
_entity_poly.entity_id
_entity_poly.type
_entity_poly.pdbx_seq_one_letter_code
_entity_poly.pdbx_strand_id
1 'polypeptide(L)'
;PLHEYTLMPTHMMTFFTTKELESMERHEAFSFTKNCPVMQIDADPAVRCMEEGDYLFDLQNDPGQEHPIVSEEITGEMGRTMYRLMRLNDAPEELYLRFGFA
;
A
#
# COMPACT_ATOMS: atom_id res chain seq x y z
N PRO A 1 4.69 -8.59 -9.94
CA PRO A 1 4.69 -7.13 -10.05
C PRO A 1 3.62 -6.52 -9.15
N LEU A 2 3.80 -5.27 -8.76
CA LEU A 2 2.78 -4.51 -8.07
C LEU A 2 1.80 -3.90 -9.06
N HIS A 3 0.57 -3.69 -8.60
CA HIS A 3 -0.46 -3.01 -9.38
C HIS A 3 -1.00 -1.79 -8.63
N GLU A 4 -1.51 -0.85 -9.40
CA GLU A 4 -2.37 0.22 -8.90
C GLU A 4 -3.83 -0.13 -9.18
N TYR A 5 -4.70 0.16 -8.22
CA TYR A 5 -6.13 -0.11 -8.30
C TYR A 5 -6.89 1.20 -8.18
N THR A 6 -7.77 1.50 -9.12
CA THR A 6 -8.47 2.78 -9.17
C THR A 6 -9.87 2.66 -9.76
N LEU A 7 -10.75 3.58 -9.37
CA LEU A 7 -12.08 3.77 -10.00
C LEU A 7 -12.03 4.75 -11.17
N MET A 8 -10.95 5.51 -11.31
CA MET A 8 -10.81 6.55 -12.32
C MET A 8 -9.41 6.49 -12.96
N PRO A 9 -9.30 6.68 -14.29
CA PRO A 9 -8.02 6.61 -15.00
C PRO A 9 -7.17 7.87 -14.76
N THR A 10 -6.96 8.22 -13.49
CA THR A 10 -6.25 9.45 -13.11
C THR A 10 -5.28 9.19 -11.96
N HIS A 11 -4.14 9.87 -12.04
CA HIS A 11 -3.37 10.24 -10.85
C HIS A 11 -4.03 11.46 -10.17
N MET A 12 -3.49 11.94 -9.06
CA MET A 12 -4.12 13.05 -8.32
C MET A 12 -4.32 14.32 -9.14
N MET A 13 -3.44 14.59 -10.09
CA MET A 13 -3.44 15.83 -10.90
C MET A 13 -3.45 15.61 -12.40
N THR A 14 -3.28 14.39 -12.87
CA THR A 14 -3.18 14.08 -14.31
C THR A 14 -3.96 12.82 -14.65
N PHE A 15 -4.41 12.70 -15.89
CA PHE A 15 -4.94 11.44 -16.39
C PHE A 15 -3.84 10.42 -16.62
N PHE A 16 -4.20 9.15 -16.61
CA PHE A 16 -3.31 8.09 -17.04
C PHE A 16 -2.90 8.30 -18.51
N THR A 17 -1.65 8.01 -18.79
CA THR A 17 -1.14 7.96 -20.15
C THR A 17 -1.66 6.74 -20.90
N THR A 18 -1.60 6.76 -22.23
CA THR A 18 -1.94 5.57 -23.04
C THR A 18 -1.09 4.36 -22.69
N LYS A 19 0.19 4.57 -22.33
CA LYS A 19 1.10 3.51 -21.90
C LYS A 19 0.66 2.84 -20.61
N GLU A 20 0.22 3.62 -19.63
CA GLU A 20 -0.33 3.09 -18.36
C GLU A 20 -1.62 2.29 -18.64
N LEU A 21 -2.45 2.75 -19.55
CA LEU A 21 -3.69 2.07 -19.92
C LEU A 21 -3.50 0.79 -20.76
N GLU A 22 -2.33 0.57 -21.35
CA GLU A 22 -2.02 -0.66 -22.07
C GLU A 22 -2.07 -1.92 -21.20
N SER A 23 -1.75 -1.79 -19.91
CA SER A 23 -1.80 -2.88 -18.93
C SER A 23 -3.14 -2.97 -18.18
N MET A 24 -4.10 -2.10 -18.51
CA MET A 24 -5.35 -2.01 -17.77
C MET A 24 -6.20 -3.27 -17.90
N GLU A 25 -6.55 -3.84 -16.75
CA GLU A 25 -7.49 -4.94 -16.64
C GLU A 25 -8.61 -4.57 -15.66
N ARG A 26 -9.76 -5.23 -15.83
CA ARG A 26 -10.85 -5.13 -14.87
C ARG A 26 -10.59 -6.08 -13.71
N HIS A 27 -10.55 -5.53 -12.51
CA HIS A 27 -10.48 -6.30 -11.27
C HIS A 27 -11.82 -6.27 -10.54
N GLU A 28 -12.14 -7.33 -9.80
CA GLU A 28 -13.32 -7.39 -8.95
C GLU A 28 -13.35 -6.26 -7.91
N ALA A 29 -14.55 -5.93 -7.46
CA ALA A 29 -14.72 -4.91 -6.42
C ALA A 29 -14.05 -5.32 -5.11
N PHE A 30 -13.46 -4.36 -4.42
CA PHE A 30 -13.08 -4.51 -3.01
C PHE A 30 -14.27 -4.18 -2.10
N SER A 31 -14.23 -4.62 -0.84
CA SER A 31 -15.30 -4.38 0.13
C SER A 31 -15.63 -2.89 0.29
N PHE A 32 -14.64 -2.02 0.18
CA PHE A 32 -14.79 -0.57 0.30
C PHE A 32 -15.17 0.16 -1.00
N THR A 33 -15.23 -0.53 -2.14
CA THR A 33 -15.65 0.08 -3.42
C THR A 33 -17.15 -0.08 -3.72
N LYS A 34 -17.95 -0.50 -2.77
CA LYS A 34 -19.41 -0.61 -2.86
C LYS A 34 -19.87 -1.40 -4.09
N ASN A 35 -19.30 -2.57 -4.30
CA ASN A 35 -19.54 -3.45 -5.45
C ASN A 35 -19.15 -2.86 -6.83
N CYS A 36 -18.40 -1.74 -6.86
CA CYS A 36 -17.85 -1.21 -8.08
C CYS A 36 -16.55 -1.94 -8.45
N PRO A 37 -16.48 -2.61 -9.60
CA PRO A 37 -15.21 -3.12 -10.10
C PRO A 37 -14.19 -2.00 -10.28
N VAL A 38 -12.93 -2.31 -10.12
CA VAL A 38 -11.84 -1.35 -10.24
C VAL A 38 -10.99 -1.62 -11.47
N MET A 39 -10.29 -0.60 -11.94
CA MET A 39 -9.22 -0.76 -12.93
C MET A 39 -7.95 -1.17 -12.22
N GLN A 40 -7.29 -2.20 -12.71
CA GLN A 40 -5.98 -2.65 -12.30
C GLN A 40 -4.99 -2.31 -13.41
N ILE A 41 -3.92 -1.62 -13.07
CA ILE A 41 -2.80 -1.31 -13.98
C ILE A 41 -1.48 -1.68 -13.33
N ASP A 42 -0.45 -1.91 -14.14
CA ASP A 42 0.90 -2.11 -13.61
C ASP A 42 1.37 -0.85 -12.89
N ALA A 43 1.90 -1.00 -11.68
CA ALA A 43 2.49 0.10 -10.94
C ALA A 43 3.81 0.54 -11.59
N ASP A 44 4.11 1.84 -11.53
CA ASP A 44 5.36 2.37 -12.03
C ASP A 44 6.55 1.85 -11.20
N PRO A 45 7.47 1.07 -11.79
CA PRO A 45 8.63 0.55 -11.08
C PRO A 45 9.65 1.63 -10.70
N ALA A 46 9.53 2.84 -11.27
CA ALA A 46 10.41 3.96 -10.93
C ALA A 46 10.00 4.65 -9.63
N VAL A 47 8.77 4.44 -9.15
CA VAL A 47 8.34 4.92 -7.83
C VAL A 47 9.00 4.05 -6.76
N ARG A 48 10.08 4.54 -6.19
CA ARG A 48 10.79 3.88 -5.10
C ARG A 48 10.21 4.33 -3.76
N CYS A 49 9.83 3.38 -2.94
CA CYS A 49 9.71 3.63 -1.52
C CYS A 49 11.10 3.89 -0.94
N MET A 50 11.16 4.66 0.14
CA MET A 50 12.42 5.07 0.77
C MET A 50 13.37 3.87 0.95
N GLU A 51 14.62 4.07 0.57
CA GLU A 51 15.68 3.06 0.71
C GLU A 51 16.15 2.89 2.17
N GLU A 52 15.59 3.67 3.09
CA GLU A 52 16.08 3.82 4.47
C GLU A 52 15.50 2.80 5.47
N GLY A 53 14.56 1.96 5.04
CA GLY A 53 13.93 0.95 5.91
C GLY A 53 12.77 1.48 6.76
N ASP A 54 12.42 0.73 7.80
CA ASP A 54 11.31 1.05 8.69
C ASP A 54 11.79 1.81 9.90
N TYR A 55 11.02 2.81 10.33
CA TYR A 55 11.28 3.59 11.53
C TYR A 55 10.11 3.50 12.51
N LEU A 56 10.44 3.39 13.79
CA LEU A 56 9.48 3.41 14.89
C LEU A 56 9.73 4.65 15.76
N PHE A 57 8.67 5.40 16.06
CA PHE A 57 8.75 6.59 16.91
C PHE A 57 7.73 6.53 18.04
N ASP A 58 8.13 6.98 19.23
CA ASP A 58 7.23 7.21 20.34
C ASP A 58 6.65 8.63 20.26
N LEU A 59 5.50 8.77 19.62
CA LEU A 59 4.88 10.07 19.38
C LEU A 59 4.46 10.81 20.66
N GLN A 60 4.36 10.13 21.79
CA GLN A 60 4.04 10.76 23.05
C GLN A 60 5.25 11.54 23.60
N ASN A 61 6.45 10.98 23.48
CA ASN A 61 7.69 11.56 23.99
C ASN A 61 8.50 12.27 22.90
N ASP A 62 8.27 11.92 21.64
CA ASP A 62 8.96 12.46 20.45
C ASP A 62 7.95 12.82 19.35
N PRO A 63 7.11 13.86 19.55
CA PRO A 63 6.12 14.27 18.56
C PRO A 63 6.74 14.81 17.28
N GLY A 64 7.99 15.23 17.31
CA GLY A 64 8.75 15.69 16.13
C GLY A 64 9.34 14.57 15.29
N GLN A 65 9.29 13.32 15.78
CA GLN A 65 9.86 12.14 15.10
C GLN A 65 11.35 12.32 14.77
N GLU A 66 12.11 12.82 15.73
CA GLU A 66 13.54 13.11 15.57
C GLU A 66 14.44 11.96 16.07
N HIS A 67 13.89 11.10 16.94
CA HIS A 67 14.63 10.05 17.63
C HIS A 67 13.95 8.69 17.46
N PRO A 68 14.25 7.94 16.38
CA PRO A 68 13.67 6.61 16.19
C PRO A 68 14.12 5.66 17.29
N ILE A 69 13.20 4.80 17.73
CA ILE A 69 13.46 3.75 18.71
C ILE A 69 13.50 2.37 18.05
N VAL A 70 14.16 1.43 18.69
CA VAL A 70 14.20 0.02 18.24
C VAL A 70 13.46 -0.83 19.27
N SER A 71 12.41 -1.50 18.84
CA SER A 71 11.64 -2.45 19.65
C SER A 71 11.03 -3.52 18.76
N GLU A 72 11.60 -4.71 18.77
CA GLU A 72 11.07 -5.86 18.03
C GLU A 72 9.67 -6.24 18.50
N GLU A 73 9.37 -6.10 19.77
CA GLU A 73 8.06 -6.39 20.36
C GLU A 73 6.98 -5.48 19.75
N ILE A 74 7.20 -4.15 19.82
CA ILE A 74 6.24 -3.16 19.30
C ILE A 74 6.11 -3.28 17.79
N THR A 75 7.21 -3.42 17.07
CA THR A 75 7.20 -3.58 15.61
C THR A 75 6.44 -4.85 15.19
N GLY A 76 6.65 -5.94 15.92
CA GLY A 76 5.93 -7.20 15.68
C GLY A 76 4.42 -7.08 15.98
N GLU A 77 4.02 -6.36 17.04
CA GLU A 77 2.61 -6.11 17.32
C GLU A 77 1.95 -5.22 16.25
N MET A 78 2.63 -4.17 15.81
CA MET A 78 2.17 -3.32 14.71
C MET A 78 2.03 -4.11 13.41
N GLY A 79 3.00 -4.96 13.07
CA GLY A 79 2.94 -5.84 11.91
C GLY A 79 1.73 -6.78 11.94
N ARG A 80 1.48 -7.44 13.07
CA ARG A 80 0.28 -8.28 13.24
C ARG A 80 -1.02 -7.49 13.10
N THR A 81 -1.04 -6.28 13.64
CA THR A 81 -2.20 -5.39 13.51
C THR A 81 -2.41 -4.96 12.07
N MET A 82 -1.35 -4.58 11.37
CA MET A 82 -1.40 -4.23 9.94
C MET A 82 -1.91 -5.41 9.10
N TYR A 83 -1.35 -6.61 9.29
CA TYR A 83 -1.83 -7.82 8.61
C TYR A 83 -3.33 -8.03 8.79
N ARG A 84 -3.82 -7.94 10.03
CA ARG A 84 -5.24 -8.10 10.35
C ARG A 84 -6.11 -7.05 9.66
N LEU A 85 -5.69 -5.79 9.66
CA LEU A 85 -6.41 -4.71 8.99
C LEU A 85 -6.41 -4.87 7.48
N MET A 86 -5.31 -5.29 6.90
CA MET A 86 -5.22 -5.61 5.47
C MET A 86 -6.21 -6.72 5.09
N ARG A 87 -6.30 -7.80 5.88
CA ARG A 87 -7.29 -8.88 5.65
C ARG A 87 -8.73 -8.38 5.75
N LEU A 88 -9.04 -7.53 6.72
CA LEU A 88 -10.38 -6.96 6.89
C LEU A 88 -10.79 -6.01 5.75
N ASN A 89 -9.84 -5.46 5.03
CA ASN A 89 -10.05 -4.47 3.98
C ASN A 89 -9.71 -4.99 2.58
N ASP A 90 -9.68 -6.30 2.39
CA ASP A 90 -9.44 -6.95 1.09
C ASP A 90 -8.17 -6.46 0.38
N ALA A 91 -7.08 -6.23 1.14
CA ALA A 91 -5.82 -5.83 0.52
C ALA A 91 -5.34 -6.89 -0.50
N PRO A 92 -4.86 -6.47 -1.68
CA PRO A 92 -4.35 -7.39 -2.69
C PRO A 92 -3.24 -8.31 -2.17
N GLU A 93 -3.25 -9.57 -2.59
CA GLU A 93 -2.29 -10.59 -2.10
C GLU A 93 -0.82 -10.19 -2.34
N GLU A 94 -0.52 -9.44 -3.38
CA GLU A 94 0.82 -8.94 -3.67
C GLU A 94 1.39 -8.04 -2.56
N LEU A 95 0.54 -7.35 -1.79
CA LEU A 95 0.97 -6.51 -0.68
C LEU A 95 1.47 -7.33 0.51
N TYR A 96 0.88 -8.50 0.76
CA TYR A 96 1.36 -9.39 1.84
C TYR A 96 2.78 -9.88 1.56
N LEU A 97 3.08 -10.23 0.30
CA LEU A 97 4.43 -10.58 -0.11
C LEU A 97 5.40 -9.41 0.08
N ARG A 98 4.98 -8.21 -0.32
CA ARG A 98 5.81 -7.00 -0.21
C ARG A 98 6.17 -6.66 1.23
N PHE A 99 5.22 -6.82 2.17
CA PHE A 99 5.45 -6.54 3.58
C PHE A 99 6.04 -7.73 4.36
N GLY A 100 6.37 -8.82 3.69
CA GLY A 100 6.97 -9.99 4.32
C GLY A 100 6.02 -10.80 5.19
N PHE A 101 4.71 -10.71 4.94
CA PHE A 101 3.68 -11.46 5.66
C PHE A 101 3.36 -12.84 5.05
N ALA A 102 4.07 -13.22 4.04
CA ALA A 102 3.86 -14.52 3.38
C ALA A 102 4.56 -15.66 4.12
#